data_cb0abae03a6b59b8e80dc429a9236874
#
_entry.id   cb0abae03a6b59b8e80dc429a9236874
#
_cell.length_a   1.000
_cell.length_b   1.000
_cell.length_c   1.000
_cell.angle_alpha   90.00
_cell.angle_beta   90.00
_cell.angle_gamma   90.00
#
_symmetry.space_group_name_H-M   'P 1'
#
loop_
_entity.id
_entity.type
_entity.pdbx_description
1 polymer ?
#
loop_
_entity_poly.entity_id
_entity_poly.type
_entity_poly.pdbx_seq_one_letter_code
_entity_poly.pdbx_strand_id
1 'polypeptide(L)'
;NTWLAYFAKENDTRRLADICKAYYESGQYSPGILQYNYNELQGMDEGGIYIGVGDAVVIPKWLLQYGKGVHTDKIIVCVPFLYMRKYREQLFRQLGIGEVPKPEVPITDEDSSYKYLLQLLRYIRVKSGRSVYYSPLSGMDLKAPVLDSLYNEGLVLKYSDKPYDNMAVKCRNVEQKYLLEYLRESFVPDNWISAKRMSVNYAIMLCDLLPYYKTYDKVRYEWLMTTLRSAIKQASLPLEEEKKFMKMLDK
;
A
#
# COMPACT_ATOMS: atom_id res chain seq x y z
N ASN A 1 -2.21 -8.78 -17.01
CA ASN A 1 -1.66 -9.11 -15.68
C ASN A 1 -0.92 -10.45 -15.60
N THR A 2 -1.33 -11.48 -16.38
CA THR A 2 -0.75 -12.84 -16.29
C THR A 2 0.77 -12.87 -16.53
N TRP A 3 1.27 -12.17 -17.54
CA TRP A 3 2.70 -12.12 -17.83
C TRP A 3 3.49 -11.34 -16.79
N LEU A 4 2.94 -10.24 -16.24
CA LEU A 4 3.55 -9.50 -15.14
C LEU A 4 3.74 -10.41 -13.92
N ALA A 5 2.68 -11.11 -13.52
CA ALA A 5 2.74 -12.06 -12.40
C ALA A 5 3.72 -13.21 -12.69
N TYR A 6 3.76 -13.72 -13.92
CA TYR A 6 4.69 -14.79 -14.30
C TYR A 6 6.15 -14.34 -14.17
N PHE A 7 6.54 -13.23 -14.78
CA PHE A 7 7.95 -12.78 -14.73
C PHE A 7 8.37 -12.31 -13.34
N ALA A 8 7.45 -11.73 -12.54
CA ALA A 8 7.73 -11.42 -11.16
C ALA A 8 8.02 -12.68 -10.31
N LYS A 9 7.24 -13.74 -10.50
CA LYS A 9 7.46 -15.03 -9.82
C LYS A 9 8.77 -15.70 -10.24
N GLU A 10 9.11 -15.61 -11.52
CA GLU A 10 10.34 -16.18 -12.07
C GLU A 10 11.58 -15.32 -11.76
N ASN A 11 11.38 -14.14 -11.17
CA ASN A 11 12.42 -13.12 -10.96
C ASN A 11 13.17 -12.75 -12.25
N ASP A 12 12.48 -12.80 -13.38
CA ASP A 12 13.00 -12.31 -14.65
C ASP A 12 12.81 -10.78 -14.69
N THR A 13 13.71 -10.09 -13.99
CA THR A 13 13.65 -8.63 -13.81
C THR A 13 13.71 -7.88 -15.12
N ARG A 14 14.40 -8.40 -16.13
CA ARG A 14 14.48 -7.77 -17.45
C ARG A 14 13.13 -7.80 -18.17
N ARG A 15 12.53 -8.98 -18.32
CA ARG A 15 11.22 -9.11 -18.96
C ARG A 15 10.12 -8.46 -18.15
N LEU A 16 10.22 -8.48 -16.83
CA LEU A 16 9.31 -7.76 -15.96
C LEU A 16 9.40 -6.25 -16.21
N ALA A 17 10.59 -5.70 -16.33
CA ALA A 17 10.80 -4.28 -16.64
C ALA A 17 10.23 -3.90 -18.02
N ASP A 18 10.50 -4.71 -19.06
CA ASP A 18 9.99 -4.47 -20.42
C ASP A 18 8.46 -4.45 -20.44
N ILE A 19 7.81 -5.42 -19.78
CA ILE A 19 6.34 -5.46 -19.68
C ILE A 19 5.80 -4.31 -18.85
N CYS A 20 6.39 -4.02 -17.69
CA CYS A 20 5.96 -2.90 -16.85
C CYS A 20 6.04 -1.57 -17.61
N LYS A 21 7.09 -1.36 -18.40
CA LYS A 21 7.24 -0.18 -19.25
C LYS A 21 6.12 -0.10 -20.30
N ALA A 22 5.88 -1.18 -21.03
CA ALA A 22 4.81 -1.24 -22.03
C ALA A 22 3.42 -0.99 -21.40
N TYR A 23 3.14 -1.57 -20.23
CA TYR A 23 1.89 -1.34 -19.51
C TYR A 23 1.75 0.10 -18.99
N TYR A 24 2.82 0.68 -18.47
CA TYR A 24 2.82 2.07 -18.02
C TYR A 24 2.54 3.02 -19.21
N GLU A 25 3.21 2.81 -20.33
CA GLU A 25 3.07 3.63 -21.56
C GLU A 25 1.70 3.44 -22.23
N SER A 26 1.06 2.27 -22.09
CA SER A 26 -0.26 2.00 -22.66
C SER A 26 -1.41 2.75 -21.99
N GLY A 27 -1.18 3.35 -20.81
CA GLY A 27 -2.23 4.03 -20.04
C GLY A 27 -3.32 3.11 -19.50
N GLN A 28 -3.10 1.78 -19.46
CA GLN A 28 -4.09 0.83 -18.95
C GLN A 28 -4.39 0.99 -17.46
N TYR A 29 -3.45 1.53 -16.69
CA TYR A 29 -3.69 1.96 -15.32
C TYR A 29 -3.94 3.46 -15.30
N SER A 30 -5.08 3.85 -14.73
CA SER A 30 -5.47 5.25 -14.68
C SER A 30 -4.50 6.09 -13.83
N PRO A 31 -4.40 7.40 -14.08
CA PRO A 31 -3.58 8.30 -13.29
C PRO A 31 -3.91 8.23 -11.79
N GLY A 32 -5.18 8.10 -11.42
CA GLY A 32 -5.61 8.01 -10.02
C GLY A 32 -5.09 6.77 -9.31
N ILE A 33 -5.08 5.60 -9.98
CA ILE A 33 -4.52 4.37 -9.43
C ILE A 33 -3.01 4.50 -9.24
N LEU A 34 -2.31 5.00 -10.26
CA LEU A 34 -0.85 5.18 -10.19
C LEU A 34 -0.47 6.18 -9.11
N GLN A 35 -1.22 7.29 -9.00
CA GLN A 35 -0.97 8.33 -7.99
C GLN A 35 -1.20 7.82 -6.56
N TYR A 36 -2.27 7.04 -6.32
CA TYR A 36 -2.49 6.43 -5.02
C TYR A 36 -1.31 5.53 -4.61
N ASN A 37 -0.92 4.63 -5.50
CA ASN A 37 0.20 3.71 -5.27
C ASN A 37 1.56 4.43 -5.14
N TYR A 38 1.76 5.53 -5.87
CA TYR A 38 2.92 6.40 -5.70
C TYR A 38 2.97 6.99 -4.29
N ASN A 39 1.86 7.54 -3.81
CA ASN A 39 1.77 8.13 -2.48
C ASN A 39 1.98 7.08 -1.37
N GLU A 40 1.47 5.84 -1.53
CA GLU A 40 1.78 4.76 -0.58
C GLU A 40 3.30 4.53 -0.47
N LEU A 41 4.01 4.40 -1.62
CA LEU A 41 5.45 4.18 -1.64
C LEU A 41 6.25 5.40 -1.13
N GLN A 42 5.78 6.61 -1.43
CA GLN A 42 6.38 7.86 -0.98
C GLN A 42 6.28 8.04 0.54
N GLY A 43 5.24 7.48 1.17
CA GLY A 43 5.06 7.50 2.63
C GLY A 43 6.04 6.61 3.39
N MET A 44 6.64 5.63 2.73
CA MET A 44 7.54 4.64 3.35
C MET A 44 8.94 5.19 3.58
N ASP A 45 9.64 4.62 4.55
CA ASP A 45 11.08 4.83 4.75
C ASP A 45 11.89 4.28 3.57
N GLU A 46 13.09 4.83 3.35
CA GLU A 46 14.01 4.33 2.34
C GLU A 46 14.34 2.84 2.57
N GLY A 47 14.37 2.07 1.47
CA GLY A 47 14.61 0.63 1.52
C GLY A 47 13.53 -0.19 2.23
N GLY A 48 12.38 0.39 2.54
CA GLY A 48 11.28 -0.29 3.21
C GLY A 48 10.68 -1.43 2.42
N ILE A 49 10.05 -2.38 3.12
CA ILE A 49 9.37 -3.53 2.55
C ILE A 49 7.86 -3.27 2.57
N TYR A 50 7.21 -3.35 1.42
CA TYR A 50 5.76 -3.26 1.29
C TYR A 50 5.16 -4.65 1.13
N ILE A 51 4.19 -5.00 1.97
CA ILE A 51 3.47 -6.28 1.94
C ILE A 51 2.06 -6.03 1.42
N GLY A 52 1.74 -6.59 0.25
CA GLY A 52 0.47 -6.38 -0.42
C GLY A 52 -0.15 -7.64 -0.99
N VAL A 53 -1.47 -7.60 -1.14
CA VAL A 53 -2.30 -8.66 -1.73
C VAL A 53 -3.13 -8.06 -2.88
N GLY A 54 -3.13 -8.77 -4.00
CA GLY A 54 -3.97 -8.43 -5.14
C GLY A 54 -3.34 -7.51 -6.17
N ASP A 55 -3.85 -7.63 -7.39
CA ASP A 55 -3.32 -6.96 -8.58
C ASP A 55 -3.37 -5.45 -8.48
N ALA A 56 -4.47 -4.90 -7.95
CA ALA A 56 -4.65 -3.45 -7.80
C ALA A 56 -3.70 -2.81 -6.78
N VAL A 57 -3.11 -3.63 -5.90
CA VAL A 57 -2.19 -3.19 -4.84
C VAL A 57 -0.73 -3.36 -5.25
N VAL A 58 -0.41 -4.41 -6.01
CA VAL A 58 0.97 -4.81 -6.30
C VAL A 58 1.41 -4.34 -7.69
N ILE A 59 0.60 -4.58 -8.72
CA ILE A 59 0.98 -4.29 -10.11
C ILE A 59 1.27 -2.80 -10.33
N PRO A 60 0.44 -1.84 -9.88
CA PRO A 60 0.75 -0.42 -10.07
C PRO A 60 2.10 -0.01 -9.46
N LYS A 61 2.52 -0.63 -8.36
CA LYS A 61 3.83 -0.38 -7.75
C LYS A 61 4.97 -0.90 -8.62
N TRP A 62 4.82 -2.09 -9.22
CA TRP A 62 5.80 -2.58 -10.19
C TRP A 62 5.88 -1.70 -11.43
N LEU A 63 4.73 -1.17 -11.92
CA LEU A 63 4.72 -0.22 -13.04
C LEU A 63 5.48 1.06 -12.68
N LEU A 64 5.33 1.55 -11.46
CA LEU A 64 6.07 2.71 -10.97
C LEU A 64 7.57 2.42 -10.85
N GLN A 65 7.95 1.26 -10.32
CA GLN A 65 9.36 0.89 -10.14
C GLN A 65 10.05 0.56 -11.47
N TYR A 66 9.50 -0.39 -12.21
CA TYR A 66 10.15 -0.91 -13.42
C TYR A 66 9.77 -0.14 -14.68
N GLY A 67 8.56 0.41 -14.76
CA GLY A 67 8.10 1.19 -15.91
C GLY A 67 8.54 2.64 -15.86
N LYS A 68 8.31 3.31 -14.71
CA LYS A 68 8.66 4.75 -14.54
C LYS A 68 10.02 4.98 -13.89
N GLY A 69 10.60 4.00 -13.21
CA GLY A 69 11.90 4.13 -12.55
C GLY A 69 11.86 4.92 -11.23
N VAL A 70 10.71 4.94 -10.52
CA VAL A 70 10.57 5.63 -9.22
C VAL A 70 10.42 4.63 -8.08
N HIS A 71 10.88 4.99 -6.87
CA HIS A 71 10.81 4.16 -5.65
C HIS A 71 11.45 2.77 -5.80
N THR A 72 12.51 2.66 -6.62
CA THR A 72 13.20 1.40 -6.91
C THR A 72 13.95 0.82 -5.70
N ASP A 73 14.12 1.61 -4.66
CA ASP A 73 14.71 1.22 -3.38
C ASP A 73 13.76 0.37 -2.51
N LYS A 74 12.44 0.46 -2.75
CA LYS A 74 11.45 -0.31 -1.98
C LYS A 74 11.33 -1.75 -2.46
N ILE A 75 11.05 -2.69 -1.56
CA ILE A 75 10.82 -4.09 -1.90
C ILE A 75 9.33 -4.38 -1.82
N ILE A 76 8.74 -4.78 -2.94
CA ILE A 76 7.32 -5.12 -3.01
C ILE A 76 7.14 -6.61 -2.86
N VAL A 77 6.54 -7.05 -1.76
CA VAL A 77 6.21 -8.45 -1.48
C VAL A 77 4.76 -8.72 -1.90
N CYS A 78 4.60 -9.58 -2.90
CA CYS A 78 3.30 -10.09 -3.30
C CYS A 78 2.98 -11.32 -2.44
N VAL A 79 2.06 -11.19 -1.48
CA VAL A 79 1.74 -12.23 -0.50
C VAL A 79 1.35 -13.57 -1.15
N PRO A 80 0.45 -13.63 -2.16
CA PRO A 80 0.13 -14.89 -2.83
C PRO A 80 1.35 -15.63 -3.41
N PHE A 81 2.42 -14.91 -3.78
CA PHE A 81 3.61 -15.53 -4.32
C PHE A 81 4.50 -16.18 -3.25
N LEU A 82 4.30 -15.82 -1.98
CA LEU A 82 4.98 -16.49 -0.86
C LEU A 82 4.61 -17.98 -0.73
N TYR A 83 3.49 -18.43 -1.33
CA TYR A 83 3.19 -19.85 -1.43
C TYR A 83 4.10 -20.59 -2.42
N MET A 84 4.83 -19.88 -3.29
CA MET A 84 5.72 -20.46 -4.29
C MET A 84 7.16 -20.52 -3.76
N ARG A 85 7.72 -21.72 -3.75
CA ARG A 85 9.08 -21.97 -3.22
C ARG A 85 10.13 -21.10 -3.91
N LYS A 86 10.13 -21.03 -5.23
CA LYS A 86 11.11 -20.28 -6.02
C LYS A 86 11.08 -18.78 -5.69
N TYR A 87 9.88 -18.20 -5.59
CA TYR A 87 9.71 -16.80 -5.21
C TYR A 87 10.25 -16.52 -3.80
N ARG A 88 9.93 -17.37 -2.82
CA ARG A 88 10.43 -17.23 -1.44
C ARG A 88 11.95 -17.23 -1.39
N GLU A 89 12.59 -18.24 -2.03
CA GLU A 89 14.04 -18.36 -2.04
C GLU A 89 14.74 -17.16 -2.68
N GLN A 90 14.15 -16.58 -3.72
CA GLN A 90 14.65 -15.38 -4.37
C GLN A 90 14.47 -14.15 -3.51
N LEU A 91 13.28 -13.95 -2.94
CA LEU A 91 12.99 -12.84 -2.04
C LEU A 91 13.93 -12.86 -0.83
N PHE A 92 14.16 -14.00 -0.23
CA PHE A 92 15.04 -14.14 0.93
C PHE A 92 16.50 -13.83 0.57
N ARG A 93 16.97 -14.23 -0.60
CA ARG A 93 18.29 -13.81 -1.11
C ARG A 93 18.37 -12.30 -1.36
N GLN A 94 17.34 -11.70 -1.97
CA GLN A 94 17.26 -10.27 -2.20
C GLN A 94 17.28 -9.47 -0.89
N LEU A 95 16.61 -9.97 0.15
CA LEU A 95 16.58 -9.37 1.47
C LEU A 95 17.85 -9.62 2.28
N GLY A 96 18.68 -10.60 1.89
CA GLY A 96 19.88 -10.99 2.64
C GLY A 96 19.59 -11.63 4.01
N ILE A 97 18.43 -12.27 4.16
CA ILE A 97 17.94 -12.77 5.46
C ILE A 97 18.15 -14.27 5.70
N GLY A 98 18.99 -14.90 4.89
CA GLY A 98 19.33 -16.32 5.02
C GLY A 98 18.37 -17.25 4.29
N GLU A 99 18.28 -18.49 4.77
CA GLU A 99 17.42 -19.49 4.16
C GLU A 99 15.95 -19.34 4.58
N VAL A 100 15.05 -19.80 3.69
CA VAL A 100 13.62 -19.84 3.98
C VAL A 100 13.36 -20.80 5.14
N PRO A 101 12.72 -20.37 6.24
CA PRO A 101 12.46 -21.26 7.36
C PRO A 101 11.52 -22.39 6.97
N LYS A 102 11.74 -23.57 7.55
CA LYS A 102 10.79 -24.68 7.42
C LYS A 102 9.50 -24.34 8.17
N PRO A 103 8.35 -24.87 7.72
CA PRO A 103 7.11 -24.70 8.47
C PRO A 103 7.25 -25.25 9.90
N GLU A 104 6.80 -24.49 10.89
CA GLU A 104 6.75 -24.93 12.29
C GLU A 104 5.75 -26.09 12.50
N VAL A 105 4.72 -26.15 11.63
CA VAL A 105 3.71 -27.21 11.61
C VAL A 105 3.64 -27.80 10.19
N PRO A 106 3.50 -29.10 10.00
CA PRO A 106 3.31 -29.68 8.67
C PRO A 106 2.15 -29.03 7.92
N ILE A 107 2.34 -28.73 6.63
CA ILE A 107 1.30 -28.14 5.80
C ILE A 107 0.42 -29.27 5.28
N THR A 108 -0.79 -29.38 5.81
CA THR A 108 -1.77 -30.43 5.48
C THR A 108 -3.06 -29.88 4.90
N ASP A 109 -3.34 -28.58 5.12
CA ASP A 109 -4.57 -27.92 4.78
C ASP A 109 -4.36 -26.39 4.60
N GLU A 110 -5.43 -25.66 4.34
CA GLU A 110 -5.37 -24.20 4.16
C GLU A 110 -4.96 -23.47 5.45
N ASP A 111 -5.41 -23.93 6.62
CA ASP A 111 -5.09 -23.29 7.89
C ASP A 111 -3.60 -23.39 8.22
N SER A 112 -3.01 -24.57 8.07
CA SER A 112 -1.57 -24.78 8.26
C SER A 112 -0.73 -24.04 7.23
N SER A 113 -1.23 -23.96 5.99
CA SER A 113 -0.62 -23.14 4.93
C SER A 113 -0.62 -21.65 5.28
N TYR A 114 -1.73 -21.14 5.81
CA TYR A 114 -1.85 -19.77 6.26
C TYR A 114 -0.96 -19.48 7.49
N LYS A 115 -0.87 -20.39 8.44
CA LYS A 115 0.07 -20.29 9.58
C LYS A 115 1.51 -20.18 9.10
N TYR A 116 1.88 -20.95 8.09
CA TYR A 116 3.21 -20.85 7.48
C TYR A 116 3.44 -19.51 6.79
N LEU A 117 2.44 -18.97 6.10
CA LEU A 117 2.50 -17.62 5.54
C LEU A 117 2.79 -16.57 6.63
N LEU A 118 2.07 -16.62 7.75
CA LEU A 118 2.30 -15.70 8.87
C LEU A 118 3.70 -15.87 9.48
N GLN A 119 4.20 -17.10 9.57
CA GLN A 119 5.59 -17.40 9.98
C GLN A 119 6.60 -16.72 9.03
N LEU A 120 6.40 -16.80 7.72
CA LEU A 120 7.28 -16.17 6.72
C LEU A 120 7.26 -14.63 6.86
N LEU A 121 6.09 -14.03 7.02
CA LEU A 121 5.96 -12.59 7.21
C LEU A 121 6.63 -12.13 8.51
N ARG A 122 6.47 -12.90 9.60
CA ARG A 122 7.18 -12.64 10.86
C ARG A 122 8.70 -12.74 10.68
N TYR A 123 9.17 -13.75 9.96
CA TYR A 123 10.60 -13.94 9.71
C TYR A 123 11.18 -12.77 8.91
N ILE A 124 10.49 -12.32 7.86
CA ILE A 124 10.86 -11.13 7.09
C ILE A 124 10.96 -9.89 8.00
N ARG A 125 9.95 -9.63 8.85
CA ARG A 125 9.98 -8.49 9.79
C ARG A 125 11.19 -8.52 10.71
N VAL A 126 11.45 -9.68 11.32
CA VAL A 126 12.48 -9.80 12.37
C VAL A 126 13.89 -9.80 11.78
N LYS A 127 14.08 -10.42 10.62
CA LYS A 127 15.42 -10.67 10.07
C LYS A 127 15.90 -9.64 9.06
N SER A 128 14.99 -8.91 8.41
CA SER A 128 15.40 -7.96 7.36
C SER A 128 16.09 -6.70 7.90
N GLY A 129 15.86 -6.34 9.16
CA GLY A 129 16.32 -5.06 9.73
C GLY A 129 15.72 -3.82 9.05
N ARG A 130 14.69 -4.00 8.23
CA ARG A 130 14.04 -2.94 7.44
C ARG A 130 12.67 -2.60 8.01
N SER A 131 12.22 -1.37 7.79
CA SER A 131 10.83 -0.99 8.06
C SER A 131 9.88 -1.81 7.19
N VAL A 132 8.85 -2.39 7.80
CA VAL A 132 7.87 -3.23 7.10
C VAL A 132 6.51 -2.55 7.14
N TYR A 133 5.90 -2.44 5.97
CA TYR A 133 4.62 -1.78 5.76
C TYR A 133 3.59 -2.74 5.18
N TYR A 134 2.36 -2.59 5.61
CA TYR A 134 1.22 -3.34 5.10
C TYR A 134 0.27 -2.40 4.36
N SER A 135 -0.30 -2.92 3.26
CA SER A 135 -1.38 -2.21 2.59
C SER A 135 -2.65 -2.22 3.44
N PRO A 136 -3.31 -1.08 3.65
CA PRO A 136 -4.64 -1.06 4.25
C PRO A 136 -5.69 -1.74 3.36
N LEU A 137 -5.37 -1.92 2.06
CA LEU A 137 -6.26 -2.54 1.06
C LEU A 137 -6.02 -4.04 0.87
N SER A 138 -5.08 -4.62 1.61
CA SER A 138 -4.64 -6.00 1.34
C SER A 138 -5.68 -7.07 1.64
N GLY A 139 -6.75 -6.75 2.37
CA GLY A 139 -7.75 -7.73 2.78
C GLY A 139 -7.18 -8.92 3.58
N MET A 140 -5.94 -8.81 4.07
CA MET A 140 -5.34 -9.85 4.91
C MET A 140 -6.06 -9.90 6.25
N ASP A 141 -6.46 -11.09 6.66
CA ASP A 141 -6.96 -11.38 8.02
C ASP A 141 -5.79 -11.39 9.02
N LEU A 142 -5.20 -10.21 9.23
CA LEU A 142 -4.15 -10.04 10.23
C LEU A 142 -4.80 -10.09 11.61
N LYS A 143 -4.38 -11.03 12.44
CA LYS A 143 -4.86 -11.19 13.82
C LYS A 143 -3.92 -10.49 14.80
N ALA A 144 -4.44 -10.18 16.00
CA ALA A 144 -3.58 -9.82 17.13
C ALA A 144 -2.50 -10.91 17.35
N PRO A 145 -1.25 -10.56 17.73
CA PRO A 145 -0.80 -9.22 18.09
C PRO A 145 -0.33 -8.36 16.89
N VAL A 146 -0.39 -8.84 15.63
CA VAL A 146 0.14 -8.08 14.48
C VAL A 146 -0.65 -6.81 14.26
N LEU A 147 -2.00 -6.88 14.32
CA LEU A 147 -2.86 -5.69 14.17
C LEU A 147 -2.55 -4.61 15.21
N ASP A 148 -2.32 -5.02 16.46
CA ASP A 148 -2.02 -4.10 17.57
C ASP A 148 -0.67 -3.42 17.43
N SER A 149 0.18 -3.94 16.53
CA SER A 149 1.51 -3.42 16.21
C SER A 149 1.56 -2.64 14.90
N LEU A 150 0.41 -2.36 14.28
CA LEU A 150 0.32 -1.58 13.03
C LEU A 150 -0.05 -0.13 13.32
N TYR A 151 0.80 0.77 12.88
CA TYR A 151 0.64 2.22 13.04
C TYR A 151 0.34 2.85 11.69
N ASN A 152 -0.77 3.60 11.61
CA ASN A 152 -1.14 4.33 10.41
C ASN A 152 -0.20 5.53 10.20
N GLU A 153 0.65 5.48 9.16
CA GLU A 153 1.54 6.58 8.77
C GLU A 153 1.00 7.39 7.56
N GLY A 154 -0.29 7.34 7.31
CA GLY A 154 -0.96 7.97 6.17
C GLY A 154 -1.64 6.93 5.29
N LEU A 155 -1.09 6.60 4.13
CA LEU A 155 -1.68 5.60 3.23
C LEU A 155 -1.12 4.18 3.41
N VAL A 156 -0.23 3.99 4.38
CA VAL A 156 0.38 2.69 4.72
C VAL A 156 0.34 2.44 6.22
N LEU A 157 0.35 1.16 6.59
CA LEU A 157 0.39 0.71 7.97
C LEU A 157 1.79 0.18 8.29
N LYS A 158 2.56 0.90 9.09
CA LYS A 158 3.90 0.48 9.50
C LYS A 158 3.82 -0.47 10.68
N TYR A 159 4.55 -1.58 10.60
CA TYR A 159 4.76 -2.45 11.75
C TYR A 159 5.80 -1.88 12.71
N SER A 160 5.48 -1.84 13.99
CA SER A 160 6.42 -1.49 15.06
C SER A 160 6.15 -2.30 16.33
N ASP A 161 7.20 -2.88 16.91
CA ASP A 161 7.11 -3.57 18.21
C ASP A 161 6.99 -2.58 19.39
N LYS A 162 7.26 -1.29 19.14
CA LYS A 162 7.22 -0.24 20.16
C LYS A 162 6.30 0.90 19.71
N PRO A 163 5.51 1.45 20.63
CA PRO A 163 4.75 2.67 20.36
C PRO A 163 5.66 3.84 19.96
N TYR A 164 5.22 4.66 19.04
CA TYR A 164 5.87 5.90 18.63
C TYR A 164 4.84 6.92 18.16
N ASP A 165 5.25 8.16 17.97
CA ASP A 165 4.38 9.23 17.47
C ASP A 165 4.18 9.09 15.95
N ASN A 166 3.23 8.23 15.57
CA ASN A 166 2.84 8.05 14.17
C ASN A 166 2.03 9.24 13.61
N MET A 167 1.45 10.10 14.48
CA MET A 167 0.75 11.30 14.05
C MET A 167 1.73 12.30 13.40
N ALA A 168 2.87 12.54 14.03
CA ALA A 168 3.91 13.41 13.46
C ALA A 168 4.41 12.90 12.09
N VAL A 169 4.57 11.57 11.95
CA VAL A 169 4.96 10.96 10.67
C VAL A 169 3.86 11.13 9.62
N LYS A 170 2.61 10.92 9.98
CA LYS A 170 1.45 11.10 9.11
C LYS A 170 1.33 12.55 8.63
N CYS A 171 1.44 13.53 9.52
CA CYS A 171 1.46 14.95 9.16
C CYS A 171 2.56 15.23 8.12
N ARG A 172 3.80 14.82 8.40
CA ARG A 172 4.92 15.00 7.46
C ARG A 172 4.65 14.36 6.09
N ASN A 173 4.08 13.14 6.06
CA ASN A 173 3.77 12.46 4.81
C ASN A 173 2.73 13.23 3.99
N VAL A 174 1.66 13.70 4.63
CA VAL A 174 0.58 14.47 3.99
C VAL A 174 1.07 15.85 3.52
N GLU A 175 1.87 16.54 4.33
CA GLU A 175 2.30 17.91 4.10
C GLU A 175 3.46 18.04 3.10
N GLN A 176 4.33 17.03 3.04
CA GLN A 176 5.61 17.16 2.35
C GLN A 176 5.86 16.10 1.27
N LYS A 177 5.14 14.96 1.34
CA LYS A 177 5.45 13.82 0.47
C LYS A 177 4.33 13.46 -0.50
N TYR A 178 3.06 13.53 -0.07
CA TYR A 178 1.95 13.10 -0.89
C TYR A 178 1.57 14.14 -1.93
N LEU A 179 1.29 13.69 -3.12
CA LEU A 179 0.74 14.49 -4.21
C LEU A 179 -0.78 14.37 -4.13
N LEU A 180 -1.46 15.38 -3.55
CA LEU A 180 -2.90 15.35 -3.26
C LEU A 180 -3.71 16.38 -4.08
N GLU A 181 -3.06 17.25 -4.84
CA GLU A 181 -3.70 18.32 -5.60
C GLU A 181 -4.72 17.80 -6.60
N TYR A 182 -4.44 16.66 -7.24
CA TYR A 182 -5.34 16.05 -8.22
C TYR A 182 -6.68 15.59 -7.60
N LEU A 183 -6.74 15.35 -6.29
CA LEU A 183 -7.98 15.04 -5.58
C LEU A 183 -8.90 16.27 -5.46
N ARG A 184 -8.34 17.48 -5.54
CA ARG A 184 -9.08 18.73 -5.48
C ARG A 184 -9.48 19.22 -6.87
N GLU A 185 -8.57 19.10 -7.82
CA GLU A 185 -8.69 19.66 -9.17
C GLU A 185 -8.33 18.60 -10.21
N SER A 186 -9.32 17.83 -10.64
CA SER A 186 -9.15 16.87 -11.72
C SER A 186 -9.73 17.45 -13.01
N PHE A 187 -8.88 17.74 -14.00
CA PHE A 187 -9.31 18.20 -15.33
C PHE A 187 -9.83 17.06 -16.20
N VAL A 188 -9.46 15.83 -15.89
CA VAL A 188 -9.91 14.63 -16.60
C VAL A 188 -10.53 13.68 -15.60
N PRO A 189 -11.83 13.37 -15.72
CA PRO A 189 -12.48 12.40 -14.85
C PRO A 189 -11.80 11.03 -14.98
N ASP A 190 -11.44 10.43 -13.85
CA ASP A 190 -10.98 9.06 -13.83
C ASP A 190 -12.20 8.12 -13.84
N ASN A 191 -12.44 7.48 -14.98
CA ASN A 191 -13.61 6.61 -15.17
C ASN A 191 -13.41 5.18 -14.67
N TRP A 192 -12.21 4.84 -14.17
CA TRP A 192 -11.93 3.53 -13.64
C TRP A 192 -12.59 3.32 -12.27
N ILE A 193 -13.39 2.27 -12.14
CA ILE A 193 -14.07 1.92 -10.89
C ILE A 193 -13.07 1.74 -9.74
N SER A 194 -11.92 1.12 -10.02
CA SER A 194 -10.86 0.92 -9.01
C SER A 194 -10.26 2.25 -8.53
N ALA A 195 -10.04 3.22 -9.42
CA ALA A 195 -9.54 4.55 -9.05
C ALA A 195 -10.55 5.30 -8.18
N LYS A 196 -11.83 5.25 -8.57
CA LYS A 196 -12.93 5.85 -7.79
C LYS A 196 -12.98 5.28 -6.37
N ARG A 197 -12.88 3.95 -6.23
CA ARG A 197 -12.84 3.29 -4.91
C ARG A 197 -11.59 3.67 -4.12
N MET A 198 -10.42 3.77 -4.76
CA MET A 198 -9.19 4.20 -4.11
C MET A 198 -9.27 5.63 -3.58
N SER A 199 -10.03 6.51 -4.23
CA SER A 199 -10.22 7.88 -3.74
C SER A 199 -10.83 7.92 -2.33
N VAL A 200 -11.72 7.00 -1.99
CA VAL A 200 -12.30 6.88 -0.64
C VAL A 200 -11.27 6.54 0.42
N ASN A 201 -10.23 5.77 0.05
CA ASN A 201 -9.20 5.37 1.01
C ASN A 201 -8.40 6.54 1.54
N TYR A 202 -8.26 7.63 0.77
CA TYR A 202 -7.68 8.86 1.30
C TYR A 202 -8.50 9.39 2.49
N ALA A 203 -9.83 9.40 2.36
CA ALA A 203 -10.70 9.84 3.44
C ALA A 203 -10.60 8.90 4.66
N ILE A 204 -10.63 7.58 4.44
CA ILE A 204 -10.53 6.58 5.52
C ILE A 204 -9.20 6.68 6.26
N MET A 205 -8.11 6.79 5.54
CA MET A 205 -6.76 6.74 6.11
C MET A 205 -6.29 8.05 6.73
N LEU A 206 -6.84 9.18 6.30
CA LEU A 206 -6.38 10.52 6.70
C LEU A 206 -7.38 11.30 7.55
N CYS A 207 -8.58 10.77 7.79
CA CYS A 207 -9.62 11.51 8.53
C CYS A 207 -9.20 11.83 9.98
N ASP A 208 -8.37 11.02 10.61
CA ASP A 208 -7.88 11.24 11.97
C ASP A 208 -6.91 12.44 12.09
N LEU A 209 -6.39 12.96 10.98
CA LEU A 209 -5.67 14.24 10.94
C LEU A 209 -6.60 15.45 11.12
N LEU A 210 -7.89 15.33 10.82
CA LEU A 210 -8.82 16.46 10.90
C LEU A 210 -8.95 17.03 12.32
N PRO A 211 -9.23 16.22 13.38
CA PRO A 211 -9.26 16.73 14.75
C PRO A 211 -7.90 17.30 15.19
N TYR A 212 -6.79 16.70 14.75
CA TYR A 212 -5.47 17.22 15.04
C TYR A 212 -5.26 18.60 14.43
N TYR A 213 -5.47 18.79 13.12
CA TYR A 213 -5.34 20.10 12.48
C TYR A 213 -6.37 21.11 12.95
N LYS A 214 -7.58 20.70 13.27
CA LYS A 214 -8.60 21.58 13.84
C LYS A 214 -8.12 22.27 15.13
N THR A 215 -7.29 21.56 15.89
CA THR A 215 -6.72 22.08 17.14
C THR A 215 -5.48 22.93 16.90
N TYR A 216 -4.59 22.51 15.98
CA TYR A 216 -3.23 23.09 15.88
C TYR A 216 -3.00 23.93 14.62
N ASP A 217 -3.76 23.71 13.53
CA ASP A 217 -3.58 24.40 12.25
C ASP A 217 -4.88 24.47 11.45
N LYS A 218 -5.63 25.53 11.66
CA LYS A 218 -6.93 25.72 11.01
C LYS A 218 -6.85 25.80 9.48
N VAL A 219 -5.77 26.32 8.93
CA VAL A 219 -5.57 26.42 7.47
C VAL A 219 -5.41 25.02 6.86
N ARG A 220 -4.60 24.19 7.49
CA ARG A 220 -4.44 22.78 7.07
C ARG A 220 -5.72 21.97 7.28
N TYR A 221 -6.46 22.24 8.34
CA TYR A 221 -7.76 21.61 8.54
C TYR A 221 -8.71 21.87 7.36
N GLU A 222 -8.90 23.12 6.97
CA GLU A 222 -9.80 23.49 5.85
C GLU A 222 -9.30 22.91 4.52
N TRP A 223 -7.99 22.95 4.29
CA TRP A 223 -7.38 22.36 3.11
C TRP A 223 -7.61 20.84 3.05
N LEU A 224 -7.33 20.12 4.12
CA LEU A 224 -7.51 18.65 4.16
C LEU A 224 -8.98 18.27 4.07
N MET A 225 -9.85 18.94 4.81
CA MET A 225 -11.30 18.71 4.76
C MET A 225 -11.83 18.86 3.32
N THR A 226 -11.46 19.94 2.63
CA THR A 226 -11.85 20.16 1.24
C THR A 226 -11.32 19.06 0.32
N THR A 227 -10.07 18.67 0.49
CA THR A 227 -9.42 17.61 -0.28
C THR A 227 -10.14 16.26 -0.10
N LEU A 228 -10.42 15.86 1.13
CA LEU A 228 -11.08 14.59 1.41
C LEU A 228 -12.54 14.55 0.96
N ARG A 229 -13.26 15.66 1.12
CA ARG A 229 -14.63 15.80 0.57
C ARG A 229 -14.65 15.67 -0.95
N SER A 230 -13.69 16.28 -1.63
CA SER A 230 -13.54 16.15 -3.09
C SER A 230 -13.23 14.71 -3.49
N ALA A 231 -12.33 14.04 -2.77
CA ALA A 231 -12.01 12.62 -3.01
C ALA A 231 -13.25 11.71 -2.88
N ILE A 232 -14.09 11.94 -1.86
CA ILE A 232 -15.34 11.18 -1.68
C ILE A 232 -16.30 11.43 -2.86
N LYS A 233 -16.47 12.69 -3.29
CA LYS A 233 -17.33 13.04 -4.44
C LYS A 233 -16.83 12.39 -5.73
N GLN A 234 -15.52 12.41 -5.99
CA GLN A 234 -14.92 11.78 -7.17
C GLN A 234 -15.12 10.26 -7.18
N ALA A 235 -15.25 9.62 -6.03
CA ALA A 235 -15.52 8.20 -5.92
C ALA A 235 -16.86 7.78 -6.53
N SER A 236 -17.80 8.73 -6.74
CA SER A 236 -19.12 8.46 -7.32
C SER A 236 -19.85 7.31 -6.62
N LEU A 237 -19.85 7.34 -5.29
CA LEU A 237 -20.49 6.34 -4.46
C LEU A 237 -22.02 6.43 -4.53
N PRO A 238 -22.75 5.34 -4.19
CA PRO A 238 -24.17 5.43 -3.89
C PRO A 238 -24.43 6.50 -2.82
N LEU A 239 -25.54 7.23 -2.94
CA LEU A 239 -25.85 8.40 -2.10
C LEU A 239 -25.75 8.11 -0.58
N GLU A 240 -26.19 6.94 -0.15
CA GLU A 240 -26.15 6.58 1.28
C GLU A 240 -24.74 6.30 1.77
N GLU A 241 -23.87 5.74 0.94
CA GLU A 241 -22.46 5.54 1.25
C GLU A 241 -21.71 6.89 1.27
N GLU A 242 -21.96 7.75 0.30
CA GLU A 242 -21.39 9.10 0.28
C GLU A 242 -21.75 9.88 1.54
N LYS A 243 -23.02 9.89 1.94
CA LYS A 243 -23.48 10.52 3.20
C LYS A 243 -22.77 9.95 4.43
N LYS A 244 -22.54 8.63 4.46
CA LYS A 244 -21.83 7.98 5.57
C LYS A 244 -20.39 8.47 5.68
N PHE A 245 -19.66 8.54 4.55
CA PHE A 245 -18.29 9.03 4.54
C PHE A 245 -18.22 10.54 4.84
N MET A 246 -19.15 11.34 4.34
CA MET A 246 -19.23 12.78 4.68
C MET A 246 -19.41 12.99 6.19
N LYS A 247 -20.31 12.22 6.83
CA LYS A 247 -20.50 12.27 8.29
C LYS A 247 -19.25 11.82 9.08
N MET A 248 -18.42 10.94 8.51
CA MET A 248 -17.18 10.54 9.16
C MET A 248 -16.18 11.70 9.24
N LEU A 249 -16.13 12.55 8.21
CA LEU A 249 -15.26 13.72 8.18
C LEU A 249 -15.72 14.85 9.13
N ASP A 250 -17.00 14.91 9.46
CA ASP A 250 -17.59 15.96 10.29
C ASP A 250 -17.48 15.68 11.81
N LYS A 251 -16.92 14.55 12.21
CA LYS A 251 -16.68 14.16 13.61
C LYS A 251 -15.39 14.75 14.15
#